data_8392dc6ab54e282bdb6e0d6c7477c01c
#
_entry.id   8392dc6ab54e282bdb6e0d6c7477c01c
#
_cell.length_a   1.000
_cell.length_b   1.000
_cell.length_c   1.000
_cell.angle_alpha   90.00
_cell.angle_beta   90.00
_cell.angle_gamma   90.00
#
_symmetry.space_group_name_H-M   'P 1'
#
loop_
_entity.id
_entity.type
_entity.pdbx_description
1 polymer ?
#
loop_
_entity_poly.entity_id
_entity_poly.type
_entity_poly.pdbx_seq_one_letter_code
_entity_poly.pdbx_strand_id
1 'polypeptide(L)'
;PPGYVHGGWIALTFDEILGMANVASGNPGMTGTLKIRYRRPTPLHKEVTFEGWTEKVEGRRITALGTMSVDGVVTAEAEGLFIIIDPAKAWEYFGQARGEAAPAGVEEL
;
A
#
# COMPACT_ATOMS: atom_id res chain seq x y z
N PRO A 1 -11.97 15.41 14.72
CA PRO A 1 -13.23 15.58 15.43
C PRO A 1 -13.75 14.25 15.96
N PRO A 2 -14.43 14.23 17.12
CA PRO A 2 -15.05 13.01 17.61
C PRO A 2 -16.03 12.43 16.60
N GLY A 3 -16.07 11.12 16.48
CA GLY A 3 -16.97 10.44 15.57
C GLY A 3 -16.44 10.22 14.15
N TYR A 4 -15.19 10.63 13.87
CA TYR A 4 -14.57 10.43 12.56
C TYR A 4 -13.29 9.61 12.66
N VAL A 5 -12.99 8.88 11.59
CA VAL A 5 -11.80 8.04 11.51
C VAL A 5 -10.56 8.92 11.32
N HIS A 6 -9.51 8.59 12.08
CA HIS A 6 -8.25 9.34 12.01
C HIS A 6 -7.55 9.13 10.66
N GLY A 7 -7.04 10.22 10.08
CA GLY A 7 -6.39 10.20 8.76
C GLY A 7 -5.14 9.31 8.71
N GLY A 8 -4.38 9.21 9.79
CA GLY A 8 -3.21 8.34 9.86
C GLY A 8 -3.57 6.86 9.73
N TRP A 9 -4.69 6.45 10.33
CA TRP A 9 -5.18 5.07 10.18
C TRP A 9 -5.62 4.79 8.74
N ILE A 10 -6.28 5.76 8.12
CA ILE A 10 -6.70 5.66 6.71
C ILE A 10 -5.47 5.49 5.81
N ALA A 11 -4.43 6.30 6.03
CA ALA A 11 -3.19 6.22 5.25
C ALA A 11 -2.53 4.86 5.38
N LEU A 12 -2.41 4.34 6.59
CA LEU A 12 -1.81 3.03 6.83
C LEU A 12 -2.60 1.92 6.15
N THR A 13 -3.92 2.00 6.21
CA THR A 13 -4.79 1.00 5.58
C THR A 13 -4.64 1.02 4.06
N PHE A 14 -4.60 2.20 3.45
CA PHE A 14 -4.36 2.29 2.02
C PHE A 14 -3.01 1.72 1.62
N ASP A 15 -1.97 2.00 2.39
CA ASP A 15 -0.64 1.46 2.09
C ASP A 15 -0.66 -0.07 2.03
N GLU A 16 -1.30 -0.72 3.00
CA GLU A 16 -1.45 -2.17 3.00
C GLU A 16 -2.27 -2.68 1.82
N ILE A 17 -3.41 -2.05 1.55
CA ILE A 17 -4.31 -2.51 0.48
C ILE A 17 -3.68 -2.37 -0.88
N LEU A 18 -2.99 -1.27 -1.15
CA LEU A 18 -2.31 -1.07 -2.42
C LEU A 18 -1.14 -2.04 -2.58
N GLY A 19 -0.41 -2.29 -1.48
CA GLY A 19 0.65 -3.30 -1.49
C GLY A 19 0.12 -4.69 -1.80
N MET A 20 -1.01 -5.07 -1.23
CA MET A 20 -1.67 -6.34 -1.51
C MET A 20 -2.15 -6.43 -2.95
N ALA A 21 -2.69 -5.36 -3.52
CA ALA A 21 -3.10 -5.31 -4.91
C ALA A 21 -1.91 -5.56 -5.85
N ASN A 22 -0.77 -4.97 -5.54
CA ASN A 22 0.44 -5.18 -6.32
C ASN A 22 0.92 -6.63 -6.26
N VAL A 23 0.90 -7.24 -5.08
CA VAL A 23 1.23 -8.66 -4.92
C VAL A 23 0.26 -9.53 -5.72
N ALA A 24 -1.04 -9.26 -5.64
CA ALA A 24 -2.05 -10.01 -6.37
C ALA A 24 -1.88 -9.90 -7.89
N SER A 25 -1.37 -8.77 -8.38
CA SER A 25 -1.07 -8.59 -9.81
C SER A 25 0.28 -9.17 -10.23
N GLY A 26 1.03 -9.77 -9.30
CA GLY A 26 2.35 -10.33 -9.56
C GLY A 26 3.50 -9.33 -9.50
N ASN A 27 3.28 -8.15 -8.96
CA ASN A 27 4.27 -7.06 -8.94
C ASN A 27 4.51 -6.52 -7.52
N PRO A 28 5.06 -7.30 -6.60
CA PRO A 28 5.35 -6.80 -5.27
C PRO A 28 6.41 -5.70 -5.32
N GLY A 29 6.22 -4.66 -4.53
CA GLY A 29 7.14 -3.54 -4.50
C GLY A 29 7.12 -2.82 -3.16
N MET A 30 8.10 -1.93 -2.98
CA MET A 30 8.15 -1.04 -1.83
C MET A 30 7.46 0.27 -2.12
N THR A 31 6.78 0.81 -1.11
CA THR A 31 6.14 2.11 -1.22
C THR A 31 7.20 3.20 -1.40
N GLY A 32 7.16 3.90 -2.51
CA GLY A 32 7.96 5.08 -2.72
C GLY A 32 7.23 6.33 -2.26
N THR A 33 6.02 6.53 -2.74
CA THR A 33 5.15 7.63 -2.30
C THR A 33 3.73 7.15 -2.16
N LEU A 34 2.99 7.82 -1.29
CA LEU A 34 1.57 7.58 -1.09
C LEU A 34 0.88 8.93 -0.98
N LYS A 35 -0.06 9.20 -1.87
CA LYS A 35 -0.88 10.41 -1.84
C LYS A 35 -2.30 10.03 -1.49
N ILE A 36 -2.88 10.71 -0.53
CA ILE A 36 -4.26 10.48 -0.14
C ILE A 36 -5.02 11.78 -0.25
N ARG A 37 -6.15 11.72 -0.94
CA ARG A 37 -7.07 12.83 -1.04
C ARG A 37 -8.29 12.51 -0.19
N TYR A 38 -8.46 13.28 0.87
CA TYR A 38 -9.65 13.15 1.73
C TYR A 38 -10.74 14.02 1.16
N ARG A 39 -11.80 13.39 0.69
CA ARG A 39 -12.92 14.10 0.10
C ARG A 39 -13.97 14.49 1.13
N ARG A 40 -14.16 13.62 2.12
CA ARG A 40 -15.15 13.79 3.19
C ARG A 40 -14.62 13.13 4.46
N PRO A 41 -15.02 13.64 5.64
CA PRO A 41 -14.75 12.93 6.87
C PRO A 41 -15.40 11.53 6.85
N THR A 42 -14.72 10.53 7.36
CA THR A 42 -15.24 9.17 7.45
C THR A 42 -15.83 8.98 8.84
N PRO A 43 -17.16 8.78 8.97
CA PRO A 43 -17.76 8.61 10.29
C PRO A 43 -17.35 7.30 10.95
N LEU A 44 -17.23 7.32 12.28
CA LEU A 44 -17.02 6.11 13.08
C LEU A 44 -18.29 5.27 13.08
N HIS A 45 -18.13 3.98 13.38
CA HIS A 45 -19.25 3.04 13.49
C HIS A 45 -20.05 2.82 12.22
N LYS A 46 -19.44 3.15 11.07
CA LYS A 46 -19.97 2.84 9.75
C LYS A 46 -19.10 1.79 9.10
N GLU A 47 -19.73 0.95 8.29
CA GLU A 47 -18.99 0.02 7.46
C GLU A 47 -18.24 0.76 6.38
N VAL A 48 -16.95 0.49 6.27
CA VAL A 48 -16.05 1.14 5.32
C VAL A 48 -15.60 0.11 4.32
N THR A 49 -15.71 0.44 3.04
CA THR A 49 -15.22 -0.42 1.96
C THR A 49 -13.95 0.18 1.37
N PHE A 50 -12.89 -0.61 1.34
CA PHE A 50 -11.65 -0.25 0.67
C PHE A 50 -11.52 -1.07 -0.60
N GLU A 51 -11.13 -0.42 -1.69
CA GLU A 51 -10.79 -1.09 -2.93
C GLU A 51 -9.44 -0.60 -3.39
N GLY A 52 -8.62 -1.51 -3.93
CA GLY A 52 -7.31 -1.16 -4.46
C GLY A 52 -7.00 -1.99 -5.69
N TRP A 53 -6.29 -1.39 -6.63
CA TRP A 53 -5.89 -2.09 -7.85
C TRP A 53 -4.57 -1.51 -8.38
N THR A 54 -3.85 -2.34 -9.12
CA THR A 54 -2.68 -1.88 -9.85
C THR A 54 -3.15 -1.22 -11.15
N GLU A 55 -2.86 0.05 -11.29
CA GLU A 55 -3.27 0.81 -12.46
C GLU A 55 -2.30 0.64 -13.62
N LYS A 56 -1.00 0.65 -13.32
CA LYS A 56 0.01 0.70 -14.37
C LYS A 56 1.35 0.20 -13.85
N VAL A 57 2.06 -0.55 -14.69
CA VAL A 57 3.42 -0.98 -14.40
C VAL A 57 4.32 -0.49 -15.53
N GLU A 58 5.32 0.32 -15.18
CA GLU A 58 6.28 0.86 -16.13
C GLU A 58 7.70 0.56 -15.65
N GLY A 59 8.34 -0.44 -16.23
CA GLY A 59 9.64 -0.90 -15.75
C GLY A 59 9.54 -1.35 -14.30
N ARG A 60 10.26 -0.69 -13.40
CA ARG A 60 10.25 -1.01 -11.96
C ARG A 60 9.24 -0.19 -11.18
N ARG A 61 8.51 0.69 -11.83
CA ARG A 61 7.52 1.57 -11.18
C ARG A 61 6.13 1.00 -11.33
N ILE A 62 5.42 0.95 -10.23
CA ILE A 62 4.03 0.50 -10.18
C ILE A 62 3.19 1.64 -9.63
N THR A 63 2.15 2.01 -10.36
CA THR A 63 1.15 2.94 -9.87
C THR A 63 -0.07 2.12 -9.44
N ALA A 64 -0.46 2.25 -8.19
CA ALA A 64 -1.65 1.61 -7.65
C ALA A 64 -2.62 2.68 -7.17
N LEU A 65 -3.89 2.43 -7.38
CA LEU A 65 -4.96 3.34 -6.99
C LEU A 65 -5.89 2.65 -5.99
N GLY A 66 -6.49 3.43 -5.15
CA GLY A 66 -7.45 2.92 -4.18
C GLY A 66 -8.53 3.92 -3.83
N THR A 67 -9.63 3.39 -3.34
CA THR A 67 -10.74 4.19 -2.83
C THR A 67 -11.21 3.65 -1.49
N MET A 68 -11.71 4.56 -0.68
CA MET A 68 -12.43 4.24 0.54
C MET A 68 -13.82 4.83 0.41
N SER A 69 -14.83 4.02 0.69
CA SER A 69 -16.22 4.49 0.58
C SER A 69 -17.05 4.06 1.78
N VAL A 70 -18.08 4.85 2.04
CA VAL A 70 -19.07 4.61 3.09
C VAL A 70 -20.44 4.83 2.46
N ASP A 71 -21.32 3.84 2.59
CA ASP A 71 -22.66 3.89 1.99
C ASP A 71 -22.63 4.19 0.48
N GLY A 72 -21.65 3.64 -0.23
CA GLY A 72 -21.50 3.84 -1.67
C GLY A 72 -20.89 5.19 -2.08
N VAL A 73 -20.49 6.01 -1.12
CA VAL A 73 -19.92 7.32 -1.38
C VAL A 73 -18.42 7.30 -1.09
N VAL A 74 -17.61 7.70 -2.06
CA VAL A 74 -16.14 7.77 -1.88
C VAL A 74 -15.81 8.90 -0.91
N THR A 75 -15.14 8.54 0.19
CA THR A 75 -14.70 9.50 1.20
C THR A 75 -13.21 9.81 1.11
N ALA A 76 -12.43 8.91 0.53
CA ALA A 76 -11.01 9.14 0.29
C ALA A 76 -10.54 8.37 -0.95
N GLU A 77 -9.51 8.90 -1.58
CA GLU A 77 -8.84 8.27 -2.72
C GLU A 77 -7.35 8.22 -2.43
N ALA A 78 -6.69 7.19 -2.93
CA ALA A 78 -5.24 7.03 -2.77
C ALA A 78 -4.57 6.74 -4.10
N GLU A 79 -3.36 7.29 -4.26
CA GLU A 79 -2.47 6.95 -5.34
C GLU A 79 -1.12 6.60 -4.73
N GLY A 80 -0.64 5.39 -4.98
CA GLY A 80 0.65 4.92 -4.51
C GLY A 80 1.61 4.69 -5.66
N LEU A 81 2.84 5.15 -5.49
CA LEU A 81 3.94 4.79 -6.37
C LEU A 81 4.81 3.79 -5.62
N PHE A 82 4.97 2.61 -6.21
CA PHE A 82 5.74 1.52 -5.64
C PHE A 82 6.90 1.19 -6.55
N ILE A 83 7.97 0.69 -5.98
CA ILE A 83 9.17 0.29 -6.71
C ILE A 83 9.36 -1.20 -6.54
N ILE A 84 9.45 -1.93 -7.64
CA ILE A 84 9.73 -3.36 -7.64
C ILE A 84 11.15 -3.56 -7.14
N ILE A 85 11.32 -4.43 -6.16
CA ILE A 85 12.62 -4.72 -5.56
C ILE A 85 12.98 -6.17 -5.80
N ASP A 86 14.22 -6.40 -6.21
CA ASP A 86 14.82 -7.72 -6.24
C ASP A 86 14.82 -8.30 -4.81
N PRO A 87 14.33 -9.53 -4.60
CA PRO A 87 14.33 -10.15 -3.27
C PRO A 87 15.70 -10.16 -2.59
N ALA A 88 16.78 -10.34 -3.33
CA ALA A 88 18.14 -10.29 -2.78
C ALA A 88 18.45 -8.90 -2.22
N LYS A 89 18.07 -7.84 -2.93
CA LYS A 89 18.27 -6.46 -2.47
C LYS A 89 17.38 -6.15 -1.28
N ALA A 90 16.16 -6.63 -1.27
CA ALA A 90 15.25 -6.44 -0.14
C ALA A 90 15.83 -7.04 1.13
N TRP A 91 16.37 -8.26 1.07
CA TRP A 91 17.05 -8.86 2.21
C TRP A 91 18.26 -8.04 2.63
N GLU A 92 19.08 -7.60 1.68
CA GLU A 92 20.28 -6.81 1.94
C GLU A 92 19.98 -5.54 2.73
N TYR A 93 18.91 -4.84 2.38
CA TYR A 93 18.54 -3.57 3.05
C TYR A 93 17.77 -3.77 4.36
N PHE A 94 16.92 -4.77 4.45
CA PHE A 94 16.00 -4.93 5.57
C PHE A 94 16.31 -6.12 6.46
N GLY A 95 16.58 -7.28 5.87
CA GLY A 95 16.86 -8.48 6.62
C GLY A 95 18.18 -8.40 7.38
N GLN A 96 19.22 -7.92 6.72
CA GLN A 96 20.53 -7.75 7.33
C GLN A 96 20.49 -6.74 8.48
N ALA A 97 19.80 -5.63 8.29
CA ALA A 97 19.67 -4.61 9.32
C ALA A 97 18.96 -5.12 10.58
N ARG A 98 18.09 -6.13 10.43
CA ARG A 98 17.38 -6.77 11.55
C ARG A 98 18.07 -8.01 12.07
N GLY A 99 19.21 -8.39 11.47
CA GLY A 99 19.91 -9.61 11.84
C GLY A 99 19.24 -10.90 11.40
N GLU A 100 18.34 -10.83 10.42
CA GLU A 100 17.64 -11.99 9.90
C GLU A 100 18.53 -12.80 8.96
N ALA A 101 18.30 -14.11 8.90
CA ALA A 101 18.94 -14.96 7.90
C ALA A 101 18.35 -14.66 6.51
N ALA A 102 19.12 -14.89 5.45
CA ALA A 102 18.65 -14.73 4.10
C ALA A 102 17.43 -15.61 3.85
N PRO A 103 16.37 -15.08 3.17
CA PRO A 103 15.21 -15.88 2.82
C PRO A 103 15.57 -17.07 1.93
N ALA A 104 14.74 -18.11 1.96
CA ALA A 104 14.90 -19.25 1.07
C ALA A 104 14.84 -18.78 -0.40
N GLY A 105 15.76 -19.27 -1.23
CA GLY A 105 15.86 -18.88 -2.62
C GLY A 105 16.68 -17.62 -2.90
N VAL A 106 17.14 -16.94 -1.86
CA VAL A 106 18.10 -15.84 -1.97
C VAL A 106 19.47 -16.40 -1.63
N GLU A 107 20.32 -16.51 -2.64
CA GLU A 107 21.67 -16.97 -2.40
C GLU A 107 22.56 -15.85 -1.87
N GLU A 108 23.58 -16.22 -1.14
CA GLU A 108 24.60 -15.29 -0.74
C GLU A 108 25.41 -14.88 -1.98
N LEU A 109 25.13 -13.71 -2.43
CA LEU A 109 25.76 -13.15 -3.63
C LEU A 109 26.99 -12.34 -3.25
#